data_0cec258c459a4c58b7e281ceb0615304
#
_entry.id   0cec258c459a4c58b7e281ceb0615304
#
_cell.length_a   1.000
_cell.length_b   1.000
_cell.length_c   1.000
_cell.angle_alpha   90.00
_cell.angle_beta   90.00
_cell.angle_gamma   90.00
#
_symmetry.space_group_name_H-M   'P 1'
#
loop_
_entity.id
_entity.type
_entity.pdbx_description
1 polymer ?
#
loop_
_entity_poly.entity_id
_entity_poly.type
_entity_poly.pdbx_seq_one_letter_code
_entity_poly.pdbx_strand_id
1 'polypeptide(L)'
;MTRRRLKLLVLPALAASLLAGCGKESIELDGGENDRVRDGALIFNDKCSGCHTLESAGTQGSAVNVRDRERPDGPNFNVRQEDRNSVLYAIRNGGFSGAIMPENIVVGESARKVAAFVAKYSGSQASKPATPAAPSGSEP
;
A
#
# COMPACT_ATOMS: atom_id res chain seq x y z
N MET A 1 36.35 -24.99 37.33
CA MET A 1 34.89 -24.72 37.58
C MET A 1 34.26 -23.68 36.64
N THR A 2 34.77 -23.43 35.43
CA THR A 2 34.39 -22.25 34.61
C THR A 2 33.60 -22.59 33.35
N ARG A 3 33.63 -23.81 32.85
CA ARG A 3 32.95 -24.18 31.59
C ARG A 3 31.45 -24.44 31.70
N ARG A 4 30.92 -24.75 32.88
CA ARG A 4 29.50 -25.07 33.07
C ARG A 4 28.60 -23.82 33.19
N ARG A 5 29.15 -22.69 33.65
CA ARG A 5 28.43 -21.42 33.79
C ARG A 5 28.29 -20.66 32.48
N LEU A 6 29.20 -20.88 31.52
CA LEU A 6 29.17 -20.21 30.21
C LEU A 6 28.05 -20.75 29.32
N LYS A 7 27.70 -22.05 29.45
CA LYS A 7 26.59 -22.65 28.66
C LYS A 7 25.20 -22.19 29.09
N LEU A 8 25.04 -21.78 30.37
CA LEU A 8 23.73 -21.30 30.86
C LEU A 8 23.39 -19.87 30.45
N LEU A 9 24.40 -19.05 30.10
CA LEU A 9 24.19 -17.65 29.68
C LEU A 9 23.95 -17.51 28.17
N VAL A 10 24.36 -18.50 27.38
CA VAL A 10 24.16 -18.44 25.90
C VAL A 10 22.75 -18.86 25.48
N LEU A 11 22.10 -19.76 26.25
CA LEU A 11 20.75 -20.24 25.92
C LEU A 11 19.67 -19.14 25.97
N PRO A 12 19.62 -18.25 26.98
CA PRO A 12 18.58 -17.18 26.99
C PRO A 12 18.81 -16.09 25.94
N ALA A 13 20.07 -15.86 25.50
CA ALA A 13 20.38 -14.91 24.47
C ALA A 13 19.91 -15.37 23.07
N LEU A 14 19.93 -16.67 22.80
CA LEU A 14 19.49 -17.25 21.54
C LEU A 14 17.93 -17.29 21.43
N ALA A 15 17.23 -17.45 22.56
CA ALA A 15 15.78 -17.48 22.60
C ALA A 15 15.15 -16.10 22.40
N ALA A 16 15.85 -15.03 22.76
CA ALA A 16 15.35 -13.65 22.57
C ALA A 16 15.38 -13.19 21.10
N SER A 17 16.19 -13.82 20.26
CA SER A 17 16.33 -13.44 18.83
C SER A 17 15.22 -13.99 17.95
N LEU A 18 14.37 -14.88 18.42
CA LEU A 18 13.32 -15.52 17.64
C LEU A 18 11.95 -14.80 17.71
N LEU A 19 11.82 -13.75 18.51
CA LEU A 19 10.57 -12.99 18.64
C LEU A 19 10.50 -11.71 17.77
N ALA A 20 11.53 -11.43 16.98
CA ALA A 20 11.58 -10.23 16.13
C ALA A 20 11.08 -10.48 14.70
N GLY A 21 10.05 -11.29 14.50
CA GLY A 21 9.66 -11.74 13.18
C GLY A 21 8.15 -11.69 12.88
N CYS A 22 7.46 -10.60 13.19
CA CYS A 22 6.20 -10.27 12.54
C CYS A 22 6.30 -8.83 12.05
N GLY A 23 7.03 -8.64 10.94
CA GLY A 23 7.13 -7.37 10.26
C GLY A 23 5.78 -7.03 9.64
N LYS A 24 4.99 -6.17 10.28
CA LYS A 24 4.11 -5.29 9.51
C LYS A 24 5.05 -4.43 8.69
N GLU A 25 4.91 -4.48 7.36
CA GLU A 25 5.61 -3.50 6.53
C GLU A 25 5.29 -2.10 7.06
N SER A 26 6.31 -1.31 7.26
CA SER A 26 6.18 0.03 7.83
C SER A 26 5.53 0.95 6.80
N ILE A 27 4.71 1.88 7.26
CA ILE A 27 4.22 2.98 6.43
C ILE A 27 5.41 3.88 6.10
N GLU A 28 5.71 4.03 4.80
CA GLU A 28 6.80 4.84 4.29
C GLU A 28 6.25 6.05 3.55
N LEU A 29 6.39 7.22 4.15
CA LEU A 29 5.95 8.49 3.57
C LEU A 29 7.15 9.42 3.39
N ASP A 30 7.04 10.29 2.39
CA ASP A 30 8.02 11.36 2.18
C ASP A 30 8.14 12.22 3.44
N GLY A 31 9.37 12.67 3.75
CA GLY A 31 9.60 13.54 4.89
C GLY A 31 8.82 14.85 4.76
N GLY A 32 8.10 15.24 5.83
CA GLY A 32 7.34 16.49 5.86
C GLY A 32 5.88 16.37 5.43
N GLU A 33 5.34 15.14 5.33
CA GLU A 33 3.91 14.97 5.07
C GLU A 33 3.02 15.61 6.13
N ASN A 34 1.94 16.25 5.66
CA ASN A 34 0.94 16.81 6.54
C ASN A 34 0.11 15.71 7.22
N ASP A 35 -0.48 16.04 8.37
CA ASP A 35 -1.24 15.09 9.19
C ASP A 35 -2.38 14.40 8.43
N ARG A 36 -3.02 15.11 7.50
CA ARG A 36 -4.11 14.55 6.68
C ARG A 36 -3.66 13.35 5.86
N VAL A 37 -2.50 13.45 5.20
CA VAL A 37 -1.95 12.37 4.36
C VAL A 37 -1.45 11.23 5.23
N ARG A 38 -0.78 11.55 6.33
CA ARG A 38 -0.31 10.54 7.30
C ARG A 38 -1.46 9.74 7.91
N ASP A 39 -2.49 10.42 8.38
CA ASP A 39 -3.69 9.76 8.89
C ASP A 39 -4.38 8.93 7.81
N GLY A 40 -4.39 9.43 6.56
CA GLY A 40 -4.91 8.71 5.41
C GLY A 40 -4.19 7.39 5.18
N ALA A 41 -2.86 7.37 5.29
CA ALA A 41 -2.05 6.14 5.19
C ALA A 41 -2.38 5.15 6.31
N LEU A 42 -2.51 5.63 7.55
CA LEU A 42 -2.89 4.78 8.69
C LEU A 42 -4.27 4.15 8.51
N ILE A 43 -5.25 4.96 8.08
CA ILE A 43 -6.61 4.46 7.82
C ILE A 43 -6.61 3.48 6.65
N PHE A 44 -5.84 3.74 5.59
CA PHE A 44 -5.71 2.84 4.45
C PHE A 44 -5.11 1.50 4.88
N ASN A 45 -4.04 1.51 5.67
CA ASN A 45 -3.44 0.29 6.20
C ASN A 45 -4.44 -0.52 7.04
N ASP A 46 -5.25 0.14 7.88
CA ASP A 46 -6.23 -0.53 8.75
C ASP A 46 -7.45 -1.08 7.99
N LYS A 47 -7.98 -0.35 7.01
CA LYS A 47 -9.27 -0.66 6.38
C LYS A 47 -9.18 -1.20 4.95
N CYS A 48 -8.08 -0.98 4.26
CA CYS A 48 -7.96 -1.27 2.82
C CYS A 48 -6.92 -2.35 2.50
N SER A 49 -6.02 -2.66 3.47
CA SER A 49 -4.88 -3.55 3.29
C SER A 49 -5.25 -4.99 2.90
N GLY A 50 -6.43 -5.46 3.29
CA GLY A 50 -6.87 -6.83 2.96
C GLY A 50 -7.17 -7.08 1.49
N CYS A 51 -7.37 -6.01 0.69
CA CYS A 51 -7.75 -6.10 -0.72
C CYS A 51 -6.87 -5.26 -1.64
N HIS A 52 -6.17 -4.27 -1.12
CA HIS A 52 -5.38 -3.34 -1.93
C HIS A 52 -3.90 -3.36 -1.58
N THR A 53 -3.07 -3.25 -2.60
CA THR A 53 -1.63 -3.05 -2.46
C THR A 53 -1.29 -1.59 -2.67
N LEU A 54 -0.57 -1.01 -1.71
CA LEU A 54 0.08 0.29 -1.83
C LEU A 54 1.30 0.30 -0.89
N GLU A 55 2.48 0.27 -1.48
CA GLU A 55 3.75 0.14 -0.75
C GLU A 55 3.93 1.23 0.30
N SER A 56 3.62 2.49 -0.04
CA SER A 56 3.69 3.62 0.90
C SER A 56 2.81 3.44 2.15
N ALA A 57 1.80 2.59 2.10
CA ALA A 57 0.97 2.22 3.25
C ALA A 57 1.39 0.89 3.90
N GLY A 58 2.45 0.23 3.44
CA GLY A 58 2.87 -1.09 3.91
C GLY A 58 1.79 -2.16 3.67
N THR A 59 1.16 -2.17 2.49
CA THR A 59 0.05 -3.09 2.19
C THR A 59 0.29 -3.90 0.92
N GLN A 60 -0.08 -5.19 0.96
CA GLN A 60 0.09 -6.15 -0.15
C GLN A 60 -1.16 -7.02 -0.35
N GLY A 61 -2.36 -6.43 -0.29
CA GLY A 61 -3.62 -7.16 -0.35
C GLY A 61 -4.07 -7.58 -1.76
N SER A 62 -3.50 -7.03 -2.82
CA SER A 62 -3.81 -7.46 -4.19
C SER A 62 -2.72 -8.34 -4.77
N ALA A 63 -3.11 -9.31 -5.60
CA ALA A 63 -2.15 -10.14 -6.31
C ALA A 63 -1.23 -9.30 -7.21
N VAL A 64 0.07 -9.63 -7.21
CA VAL A 64 1.07 -8.99 -8.07
C VAL A 64 0.84 -9.34 -9.54
N ASN A 65 0.50 -10.59 -9.81
CA ASN A 65 0.21 -11.06 -11.16
C ASN A 65 -1.30 -11.15 -11.40
N VAL A 66 -1.74 -10.73 -12.57
CA VAL A 66 -3.16 -10.79 -12.96
C VAL A 66 -3.72 -12.22 -12.93
N ARG A 67 -2.88 -13.22 -13.18
CA ARG A 67 -3.28 -14.65 -13.15
C ARG A 67 -3.62 -15.16 -11.76
N ASP A 68 -3.03 -14.56 -10.73
CA ASP A 68 -3.15 -14.98 -9.35
C ASP A 68 -4.26 -14.19 -8.61
N ARG A 69 -5.00 -13.34 -9.34
CA ARG A 69 -6.05 -12.51 -8.76
C ARG A 69 -7.22 -13.32 -8.28
N GLU A 70 -7.58 -13.09 -7.04
CA GLU A 70 -8.79 -13.61 -6.41
C GLU A 70 -9.93 -12.60 -6.46
N ARG A 71 -11.15 -13.07 -6.16
CA ARG A 71 -12.34 -12.18 -6.16
C ARG A 71 -12.23 -10.97 -5.22
N PRO A 72 -11.62 -11.07 -4.01
CA PRO A 72 -11.49 -9.93 -3.12
C PRO A 72 -10.39 -8.94 -3.54
N ASP A 73 -9.52 -9.30 -4.49
CA ASP A 73 -8.40 -8.45 -4.87
C ASP A 73 -8.87 -7.15 -5.52
N GLY A 74 -8.61 -6.06 -4.84
CA GLY A 74 -8.76 -4.72 -5.37
C GLY A 74 -7.62 -4.31 -6.31
N PRO A 75 -7.65 -3.11 -6.87
CA PRO A 75 -6.53 -2.57 -7.62
C PRO A 75 -5.22 -2.53 -6.82
N ASN A 76 -4.11 -2.84 -7.51
CA ASN A 76 -2.77 -2.54 -7.02
C ASN A 76 -2.46 -1.07 -7.34
N PHE A 77 -2.45 -0.24 -6.30
CA PHE A 77 -2.22 1.20 -6.43
C PHE A 77 -0.75 1.58 -6.63
N ASN A 78 0.19 0.68 -6.52
CA ASN A 78 1.56 0.98 -6.93
C ASN A 78 1.66 1.25 -8.44
N VAL A 79 0.88 0.52 -9.23
CA VAL A 79 0.89 0.61 -10.71
C VAL A 79 -0.30 1.38 -11.28
N ARG A 80 -1.36 1.55 -10.50
CA ARG A 80 -2.57 2.27 -10.91
C ARG A 80 -2.67 3.60 -10.18
N GLN A 81 -2.58 4.68 -10.92
CA GLN A 81 -2.78 6.03 -10.40
C GLN A 81 -4.27 6.34 -10.25
N GLU A 82 -4.63 6.98 -9.15
CA GLU A 82 -5.99 7.43 -8.85
C GLU A 82 -6.01 8.91 -8.44
N ASP A 83 -7.09 9.61 -8.76
CA ASP A 83 -7.36 10.93 -8.25
C ASP A 83 -8.32 10.89 -7.04
N ARG A 84 -8.41 12.00 -6.32
CA ARG A 84 -9.23 12.10 -5.10
C ARG A 84 -10.71 11.80 -5.33
N ASN A 85 -11.27 12.24 -6.45
CA ASN A 85 -12.68 12.09 -6.72
C ASN A 85 -13.02 10.63 -7.05
N SER A 86 -12.16 9.97 -7.83
CA SER A 86 -12.25 8.54 -8.13
C SER A 86 -12.21 7.69 -6.85
N VAL A 87 -11.28 7.99 -5.94
CA VAL A 87 -11.18 7.29 -4.65
C VAL A 87 -12.42 7.52 -3.80
N LEU A 88 -12.89 8.77 -3.68
CA LEU A 88 -14.12 9.08 -2.93
C LEU A 88 -15.35 8.42 -3.53
N TYR A 89 -15.44 8.36 -4.86
CA TYR A 89 -16.52 7.66 -5.55
C TYR A 89 -16.50 6.16 -5.20
N ALA A 90 -15.33 5.51 -5.34
CA ALA A 90 -15.19 4.09 -5.04
C ALA A 90 -15.52 3.76 -3.58
N ILE A 91 -15.07 4.56 -2.62
CA ILE A 91 -15.40 4.39 -1.20
C ILE A 91 -16.91 4.48 -0.97
N ARG A 92 -17.59 5.43 -1.58
CA ARG A 92 -19.04 5.65 -1.39
C ARG A 92 -19.90 4.58 -2.04
N ASN A 93 -19.47 4.05 -3.17
CA ASN A 93 -20.30 3.20 -4.02
C ASN A 93 -19.83 1.72 -4.04
N GLY A 94 -18.87 1.34 -3.21
CA GLY A 94 -18.37 -0.03 -3.18
C GLY A 94 -17.55 -0.40 -4.43
N GLY A 95 -16.73 0.52 -4.92
CA GLY A 95 -15.94 0.34 -6.14
C GLY A 95 -16.69 0.76 -7.42
N PHE A 96 -16.13 0.41 -8.56
CA PHE A 96 -16.67 0.78 -9.88
C PHE A 96 -17.48 -0.33 -10.55
N SER A 97 -17.39 -1.57 -10.08
CA SER A 97 -17.96 -2.74 -10.76
C SER A 97 -18.98 -3.52 -9.92
N GLY A 98 -19.53 -2.92 -8.87
CA GLY A 98 -20.44 -3.62 -7.96
C GLY A 98 -19.77 -4.79 -7.25
N ALA A 99 -18.47 -4.67 -7.03
CA ALA A 99 -17.63 -5.71 -6.51
C ALA A 99 -17.75 -5.87 -4.98
N ILE A 100 -16.83 -6.60 -4.42
CA ILE A 100 -16.77 -7.03 -3.03
C ILE A 100 -16.41 -5.89 -2.07
N MET A 101 -15.88 -4.75 -2.58
CA MET A 101 -15.56 -3.59 -1.76
C MET A 101 -16.84 -3.08 -1.06
N PRO A 102 -16.87 -3.01 0.28
CA PRO A 102 -18.02 -2.50 0.98
C PRO A 102 -18.25 -1.01 0.69
N GLU A 103 -19.50 -0.63 0.47
CA GLU A 103 -19.88 0.79 0.40
C GLU A 103 -19.63 1.48 1.75
N ASN A 104 -19.14 2.70 1.69
CA ASN A 104 -18.92 3.54 2.87
C ASN A 104 -18.04 2.89 3.95
N ILE A 105 -17.07 2.05 3.55
CA ILE A 105 -16.11 1.40 4.47
C ILE A 105 -15.40 2.42 5.37
N VAL A 106 -15.23 3.64 4.91
CA VAL A 106 -14.86 4.82 5.68
C VAL A 106 -15.70 6.02 5.21
N VAL A 107 -16.03 6.95 6.11
CA VAL A 107 -16.92 8.07 5.83
C VAL A 107 -16.34 9.42 6.28
N GLY A 108 -16.94 10.50 5.84
CA GLY A 108 -16.65 11.85 6.32
C GLY A 108 -15.19 12.25 6.10
N GLU A 109 -14.52 12.75 7.15
CA GLU A 109 -13.14 13.21 7.07
C GLU A 109 -12.16 12.04 6.84
N SER A 110 -12.44 10.86 7.40
CA SER A 110 -11.63 9.66 7.17
C SER A 110 -11.57 9.29 5.68
N ALA A 111 -12.69 9.33 4.97
CA ALA A 111 -12.70 9.10 3.52
C ALA A 111 -11.87 10.14 2.76
N ARG A 112 -11.95 11.42 3.17
CA ARG A 112 -11.17 12.50 2.55
C ARG A 112 -9.67 12.37 2.81
N LYS A 113 -9.26 11.87 3.99
CA LYS A 113 -7.88 11.58 4.34
C LYS A 113 -7.33 10.43 3.48
N VAL A 114 -8.06 9.33 3.39
CA VAL A 114 -7.70 8.20 2.51
C VAL A 114 -7.58 8.65 1.06
N ALA A 115 -8.55 9.42 0.56
CA ALA A 115 -8.50 9.91 -0.81
C ALA A 115 -7.30 10.84 -1.07
N ALA A 116 -6.93 11.67 -0.09
CA ALA A 116 -5.74 12.53 -0.21
C ALA A 116 -4.46 11.72 -0.26
N PHE A 117 -4.35 10.69 0.57
CA PHE A 117 -3.21 9.79 0.61
C PHE A 117 -3.08 8.97 -0.69
N VAL A 118 -4.15 8.26 -1.08
CA VAL A 118 -4.12 7.43 -2.30
C VAL A 118 -3.83 8.26 -3.54
N ALA A 119 -4.46 9.43 -3.71
CA ALA A 119 -4.21 10.30 -4.85
C ALA A 119 -2.76 10.81 -4.92
N LYS A 120 -2.07 10.89 -3.80
CA LYS A 120 -0.67 11.32 -3.77
C LYS A 120 0.32 10.19 -4.07
N TYR A 121 0.08 9.01 -3.50
CA TYR A 121 1.05 7.92 -3.52
C TYR A 121 0.75 6.82 -4.54
N SER A 122 -0.45 6.80 -5.12
CA SER A 122 -0.78 5.83 -6.17
C SER A 122 -0.04 6.12 -7.47
N GLY A 123 0.23 5.07 -8.24
CA GLY A 123 0.91 5.16 -9.53
C GLY A 123 2.43 5.35 -9.45
N SER A 124 3.05 5.19 -8.28
CA SER A 124 4.50 5.36 -8.10
C SER A 124 5.34 4.44 -8.99
N GLN A 125 4.79 3.27 -9.35
CA GLN A 125 5.42 2.28 -10.23
C GLN A 125 4.71 2.19 -11.60
N ALA A 126 3.81 3.13 -11.93
CA ALA A 126 3.16 3.16 -13.23
C ALA A 126 4.20 3.36 -14.34
N SER A 127 4.15 2.55 -15.38
CA SER A 127 5.00 2.75 -16.56
C SER A 127 4.71 4.13 -17.13
N LYS A 128 5.73 4.99 -17.19
CA LYS A 128 5.59 6.31 -17.82
C LYS A 128 5.12 6.09 -19.27
N PRO A 129 4.05 6.75 -19.74
CA PRO A 129 3.65 6.63 -21.13
C PRO A 129 4.85 6.91 -22.02
N ALA A 130 5.13 6.03 -22.98
CA ALA A 130 6.17 6.27 -23.96
C ALA A 130 5.87 7.62 -24.64
N THR A 131 6.78 8.57 -24.52
CA THR A 131 6.69 9.83 -25.27
C THR A 131 6.62 9.45 -26.74
N PRO A 132 5.59 9.90 -27.51
CA PRO A 132 5.53 9.62 -28.93
C PRO A 132 6.85 10.04 -29.55
N ALA A 133 7.51 9.12 -30.26
CA ALA A 133 8.71 9.45 -31.00
C ALA A 133 8.37 10.62 -31.93
N ALA A 134 9.16 11.68 -31.86
CA ALA A 134 9.03 12.77 -32.81
C ALA A 134 9.09 12.19 -34.23
N PRO A 135 8.24 12.61 -35.17
CA PRO A 135 8.30 12.13 -36.52
C PRO A 135 9.71 12.39 -37.05
N SER A 136 10.39 11.33 -37.46
CA SER A 136 11.68 11.44 -38.15
C SER A 136 11.41 12.22 -39.43
N GLY A 137 11.76 13.51 -39.42
CA GLY A 137 11.70 14.34 -40.61
C GLY A 137 12.54 13.68 -41.71
N SER A 138 11.85 13.22 -42.73
CA SER A 138 12.49 12.93 -44.03
C SER A 138 12.95 14.26 -44.60
N GLU A 139 14.22 14.53 -44.48
CA GLU A 139 14.88 15.59 -45.25
C GLU A 139 14.97 15.17 -46.70
N PRO A 140 14.73 16.09 -47.61
CA PRO A 140 14.67 15.85 -49.08
C PRO A 140 16.00 15.50 -49.69
#